data_222f38d69d6f0c0577e2dd4b76168f3d
#
_entry.id   222f38d69d6f0c0577e2dd4b76168f3d
#
_cell.length_a   1.000
_cell.length_b   1.000
_cell.length_c   1.000
_cell.angle_alpha   90.00
_cell.angle_beta   90.00
_cell.angle_gamma   90.00
#
_symmetry.space_group_name_H-M   'P 1'
#
loop_
_entity.id
_entity.type
_entity.pdbx_description
1 polymer ?
#
loop_
_entity_poly.entity_id
_entity_poly.type
_entity_poly.pdbx_seq_one_letter_code
_entity_poly.pdbx_strand_id
1 'polypeptide(L)'
;PRLATDTNLASLDRDTLSLLASVEGGVAKTSWADPVMSWADWIGFQPYDKYPEPGLMRRIGDCMIEFAPSGAYVEDWRFLPSAPGLLAGLQLISETDDYGRSSARNGGLVVAGDHAIRTMARRDELPDGTRAQDFVRASIDPVAALARVFDCITDYMVRDGALWIIN
;
A
#
# COMPACT_ATOMS: atom_id res chain seq x y z
N PRO A 1 14.48 -2.97 -2.27
CA PRO A 1 15.38 -2.91 -3.43
C PRO A 1 14.57 -2.49 -4.66
N ARG A 2 15.09 -1.55 -5.48
CA ARG A 2 14.52 -1.24 -6.79
C ARG A 2 15.17 -2.14 -7.82
N LEU A 3 14.38 -2.87 -8.58
CA LEU A 3 14.85 -3.57 -9.77
C LEU A 3 14.98 -2.58 -10.93
N ALA A 4 15.90 -2.86 -11.85
CA ALA A 4 15.89 -2.18 -13.13
C ALA A 4 14.61 -2.54 -13.90
N THR A 5 14.10 -1.61 -14.71
CA THR A 5 12.82 -1.76 -15.43
C THR A 5 12.78 -2.93 -16.41
N ASP A 6 13.93 -3.45 -16.80
CA ASP A 6 14.13 -4.57 -17.73
C ASP A 6 14.61 -5.87 -17.04
N THR A 7 14.55 -5.93 -15.71
CA THR A 7 14.97 -7.11 -14.96
C THR A 7 14.05 -8.30 -15.29
N ASN A 8 14.66 -9.38 -15.79
CA ASN A 8 13.94 -10.64 -15.98
C ASN A 8 13.79 -11.37 -14.63
N LEU A 9 12.59 -11.39 -14.07
CA LEU A 9 12.31 -12.05 -12.78
C LEU A 9 12.67 -13.54 -12.78
N ALA A 10 12.56 -14.24 -13.92
CA ALA A 10 12.94 -15.64 -14.03
C ALA A 10 14.44 -15.90 -13.89
N SER A 11 15.27 -14.87 -13.99
CA SER A 11 16.73 -14.97 -13.76
C SER A 11 17.15 -14.76 -12.30
N LEU A 12 16.21 -14.37 -11.43
CA LEU A 12 16.48 -14.13 -10.01
C LEU A 12 16.36 -15.42 -9.21
N ASP A 13 17.20 -15.55 -8.20
CA ASP A 13 17.09 -16.65 -7.26
C ASP A 13 15.87 -16.52 -6.33
N ARG A 14 15.52 -17.62 -5.70
CA ARG A 14 14.35 -17.74 -4.81
C ARG A 14 14.41 -16.75 -3.63
N ASP A 15 15.59 -16.54 -3.06
CA ASP A 15 15.75 -15.66 -1.91
C ASP A 15 15.55 -14.19 -2.31
N THR A 16 16.04 -13.80 -3.46
CA THR A 16 15.81 -12.47 -4.04
C THR A 16 14.32 -12.25 -4.34
N LEU A 17 13.64 -13.22 -4.97
CA LEU A 17 12.20 -13.15 -5.23
C LEU A 17 11.39 -13.05 -3.92
N SER A 18 11.77 -13.84 -2.90
CA SER A 18 11.17 -13.76 -1.58
C SER A 18 11.39 -12.39 -0.92
N LEU A 19 12.59 -11.82 -1.04
CA LEU A 19 12.90 -10.49 -0.51
C LEU A 19 12.07 -9.39 -1.21
N LEU A 20 11.81 -9.51 -2.50
CA LEU A 20 10.91 -8.59 -3.21
C LEU A 20 9.49 -8.63 -2.63
N ALA A 21 9.02 -9.80 -2.20
CA ALA A 21 7.71 -9.97 -1.58
C ALA A 21 7.63 -9.43 -0.14
N SER A 22 8.73 -8.94 0.46
CA SER A 22 8.73 -8.37 1.80
C SER A 22 8.27 -6.90 1.87
N VAL A 23 7.85 -6.34 0.74
CA VAL A 23 7.36 -4.96 0.66
C VAL A 23 6.16 -4.76 1.58
N GLU A 24 6.17 -3.70 2.33
CA GLU A 24 5.05 -3.24 3.14
C GLU A 24 4.43 -2.01 2.51
N GLY A 25 3.14 -1.84 2.69
CA GLY A 25 2.37 -0.72 2.18
C GLY A 25 0.92 -1.11 1.99
N GLY A 26 0.04 -0.12 2.05
CA GLY A 26 -1.39 -0.35 1.91
C GLY A 26 -2.21 0.91 2.12
N VAL A 27 -3.50 0.71 2.26
CA VAL A 27 -4.48 1.74 2.58
C VAL A 27 -5.36 1.27 3.72
N ALA A 28 -5.77 2.18 4.58
CA ALA A 28 -6.67 1.91 5.69
C ALA A 28 -7.62 3.08 5.93
N LYS A 29 -8.71 2.85 6.61
CA LYS A 29 -9.53 3.91 7.17
C LYS A 29 -8.86 4.46 8.41
N THR A 30 -8.54 5.75 8.38
CA THR A 30 -7.89 6.42 9.50
C THR A 30 -8.92 7.11 10.37
N SER A 31 -8.79 6.97 11.69
CA SER A 31 -9.50 7.74 12.69
C SER A 31 -8.53 8.50 13.57
N TRP A 32 -8.95 9.70 14.01
CA TRP A 32 -8.14 10.59 14.84
C TRP A 32 -8.87 10.94 16.12
N ALA A 33 -8.22 10.72 17.24
CA ALA A 33 -8.62 11.19 18.56
C ALA A 33 -7.37 11.66 19.33
N ASP A 34 -7.06 12.96 19.24
CA ASP A 34 -5.81 13.55 19.75
C ASP A 34 -5.37 13.00 21.11
N PRO A 35 -4.18 12.45 21.23
CA PRO A 35 -3.09 12.36 20.27
C PRO A 35 -3.01 11.01 19.52
N VAL A 36 -4.08 10.25 19.45
CA VAL A 36 -4.11 8.87 18.95
C VAL A 36 -4.64 8.85 17.52
N MET A 37 -3.88 8.23 16.61
CA MET A 37 -4.31 7.86 15.27
C MET A 37 -4.47 6.33 15.20
N SER A 38 -5.59 5.88 14.63
CA SER A 38 -5.87 4.45 14.48
C SER A 38 -6.28 4.13 13.06
N TRP A 39 -6.02 2.91 12.63
CA TRP A 39 -6.32 2.40 11.30
C TRP A 39 -7.22 1.18 11.39
N ALA A 40 -8.17 1.09 10.46
CA ALA A 40 -9.08 -0.04 10.33
C ALA A 40 -9.21 -0.44 8.86
N ASP A 41 -9.71 -1.63 8.60
CA ASP A 41 -9.97 -2.16 7.25
C ASP A 41 -8.72 -2.09 6.35
N TRP A 42 -7.58 -2.54 6.88
CA TRP A 42 -6.31 -2.57 6.16
C TRP A 42 -6.39 -3.38 4.88
N ILE A 43 -5.88 -2.79 3.80
CA ILE A 43 -5.69 -3.44 2.49
C ILE A 43 -4.25 -3.20 2.08
N GLY A 44 -3.43 -4.23 2.00
CA GLY A 44 -2.00 -4.06 1.75
C GLY A 44 -1.32 -5.21 1.01
N PHE A 45 -0.01 -5.04 0.77
CA PHE A 45 0.82 -6.07 0.15
C PHE A 45 0.98 -7.29 1.05
N GLN A 46 1.05 -7.08 2.37
CA GLN A 46 1.07 -8.18 3.32
C GLN A 46 -0.36 -8.62 3.65
N PRO A 47 -0.61 -9.92 3.86
CA PRO A 47 -1.93 -10.46 4.18
C PRO A 47 -2.40 -10.11 5.61
N TYR A 48 -1.56 -9.50 6.41
CA TYR A 48 -1.88 -9.04 7.76
C TYR A 48 -1.12 -7.75 8.07
N ASP A 49 -1.65 -6.97 8.99
CA ASP A 49 -0.97 -5.83 9.56
C ASP A 49 0.08 -6.31 10.58
N LYS A 50 1.33 -5.93 10.36
CA LYS A 50 2.44 -6.28 11.25
C LYS A 50 2.41 -5.48 12.55
N TYR A 51 1.85 -4.27 12.50
CA TYR A 51 1.78 -3.34 13.61
C TYR A 51 0.35 -2.82 13.78
N PRO A 52 -0.58 -3.67 14.27
CA PRO A 52 -2.01 -3.32 14.33
C PRO A 52 -2.35 -2.35 15.47
N GLU A 53 -1.35 -1.79 16.12
CA GLU A 53 -1.51 -0.85 17.22
C GLU A 53 -1.73 0.58 16.71
N PRO A 54 -2.44 1.43 17.47
CA PRO A 54 -2.59 2.84 17.11
C PRO A 54 -1.27 3.60 17.26
N GLY A 55 -1.09 4.66 16.46
CA GLY A 55 0.03 5.57 16.58
C GLY A 55 -0.21 6.68 17.61
N LEU A 56 0.79 6.97 18.44
CA LEU A 56 0.80 8.16 19.30
C LEU A 56 1.47 9.29 18.54
N MET A 57 0.68 10.27 18.10
CA MET A 57 1.14 11.34 17.23
C MET A 57 1.60 12.56 18.03
N ARG A 58 2.73 13.16 17.62
CA ARG A 58 3.25 14.42 18.18
C ARG A 58 3.65 15.35 17.06
N ARG A 59 3.04 16.51 17.00
CA ARG A 59 3.42 17.56 16.05
C ARG A 59 4.66 18.30 16.52
N ILE A 60 5.66 18.42 15.64
CA ILE A 60 6.90 19.18 15.87
C ILE A 60 7.11 20.09 14.64
N GLY A 61 6.77 21.35 14.76
CA GLY A 61 6.85 22.29 13.64
C GLY A 61 5.90 21.88 12.49
N ASP A 62 6.48 21.59 11.34
CA ASP A 62 5.80 21.18 10.11
C ASP A 62 5.79 19.66 9.87
N CYS A 63 6.28 18.89 10.82
CA CYS A 63 6.24 17.44 10.78
C CYS A 63 5.41 16.85 11.91
N MET A 64 5.10 15.57 11.79
CA MET A 64 4.45 14.79 12.83
C MET A 64 5.26 13.54 13.09
N ILE A 65 5.55 13.27 14.35
CA ILE A 65 6.24 12.05 14.78
C ILE A 65 5.21 11.10 15.32
N GLU A 66 5.21 9.89 14.80
CA GLU A 66 4.43 8.77 15.29
C GLU A 66 5.29 7.87 16.18
N PHE A 67 4.76 7.52 17.33
CA PHE A 67 5.35 6.55 18.25
C PHE A 67 4.43 5.36 18.38
N ALA A 68 4.96 4.16 18.13
CA ALA A 68 4.27 2.93 18.49
C ALA A 68 4.15 2.82 20.02
N PRO A 69 2.97 2.56 20.59
CA PRO A 69 2.83 2.33 22.04
C PRO A 69 3.71 1.20 22.58
N SER A 70 3.96 0.17 21.78
CA SER A 70 4.87 -0.92 22.09
C SER A 70 6.35 -0.52 22.10
N GLY A 71 6.70 0.62 21.52
CA GLY A 71 8.09 1.02 21.26
C GLY A 71 8.73 0.33 20.07
N ALA A 72 7.96 -0.40 19.25
CA ALA A 72 8.49 -1.18 18.13
C ALA A 72 9.05 -0.30 17.00
N TYR A 73 8.50 0.90 16.82
CA TYR A 73 8.94 1.84 15.79
C TYR A 73 8.68 3.30 16.17
N VAL A 74 9.34 4.19 15.46
CA VAL A 74 9.09 5.64 15.42
C VAL A 74 9.10 6.04 13.95
N GLU A 75 8.08 6.81 13.51
CA GLU A 75 7.98 7.31 12.14
C GLU A 75 7.98 8.83 12.10
N ASP A 76 8.65 9.40 11.09
CA ASP A 76 8.69 10.83 10.79
C ASP A 76 7.81 11.12 9.57
N TRP A 77 6.65 11.73 9.82
CA TRP A 77 5.67 12.09 8.81
C TRP A 77 5.91 13.52 8.34
N ARG A 78 6.22 13.70 7.07
CA ARG A 78 6.50 14.98 6.44
C ARG A 78 5.40 15.37 5.46
N PHE A 79 5.00 16.64 5.50
CA PHE A 79 4.14 17.17 4.45
C PHE A 79 4.88 17.28 3.13
N LEU A 80 4.27 16.78 2.07
CA LEU A 80 4.73 17.04 0.72
C LEU A 80 4.29 18.44 0.30
N PRO A 81 5.15 19.23 -0.36
CA PRO A 81 4.74 20.52 -0.94
C PRO A 81 3.58 20.30 -1.91
N SER A 82 2.51 21.06 -1.73
CA SER A 82 1.32 20.98 -2.58
C SER A 82 0.61 22.33 -2.59
N ALA A 83 0.02 22.70 -3.71
CA ALA A 83 -0.93 23.79 -3.75
C ALA A 83 -2.18 23.44 -2.92
N PRO A 84 -2.85 24.45 -2.29
CA PRO A 84 -4.15 24.23 -1.70
C PRO A 84 -5.13 23.66 -2.74
N GLY A 85 -5.88 22.64 -2.37
CA GLY A 85 -6.77 21.97 -3.31
C GLY A 85 -7.73 20.97 -2.65
N LEU A 86 -8.27 20.10 -3.47
CA LEU A 86 -9.20 19.07 -3.04
C LEU A 86 -8.55 18.12 -2.02
N LEU A 87 -9.29 17.84 -0.94
CA LEU A 87 -9.05 16.70 -0.07
C LEU A 87 -10.24 15.76 -0.22
N ALA A 88 -10.02 14.59 -0.79
CA ALA A 88 -11.06 13.60 -1.02
C ALA A 88 -10.52 12.17 -0.83
N GLY A 89 -11.37 11.31 -0.29
CA GLY A 89 -11.15 9.88 -0.22
C GLY A 89 -12.31 9.14 -0.88
N LEU A 90 -12.00 8.18 -1.73
CA LEU A 90 -12.96 7.29 -2.38
C LEU A 90 -12.60 5.85 -2.04
N GLN A 91 -13.60 5.03 -1.76
CA GLN A 91 -13.47 3.59 -1.58
C GLN A 91 -13.89 2.88 -2.86
N LEU A 92 -13.04 1.99 -3.37
CA LEU A 92 -13.41 1.06 -4.42
C LEU A 92 -14.18 -0.10 -3.78
N ILE A 93 -15.35 -0.43 -4.32
CA ILE A 93 -16.20 -1.53 -3.84
C ILE A 93 -16.39 -2.62 -4.89
N SER A 94 -16.26 -2.28 -6.19
CA SER A 94 -16.37 -3.23 -7.29
C SER A 94 -15.63 -2.73 -8.52
N GLU A 95 -15.25 -3.66 -9.38
CA GLU A 95 -14.78 -3.40 -10.74
C GLU A 95 -15.70 -4.09 -11.76
N THR A 96 -15.79 -3.54 -12.95
CA THR A 96 -16.55 -4.12 -14.07
C THR A 96 -15.60 -4.33 -15.23
N ASP A 97 -15.59 -5.54 -15.79
CA ASP A 97 -14.77 -5.88 -16.95
C ASP A 97 -15.40 -5.39 -18.29
N ASP A 98 -14.66 -5.55 -19.38
CA ASP A 98 -15.07 -5.12 -20.72
C ASP A 98 -16.33 -5.84 -21.22
N TYR A 99 -16.75 -6.93 -20.58
CA TYR A 99 -17.97 -7.69 -20.88
C TYR A 99 -19.14 -7.31 -19.98
N GLY A 100 -18.98 -6.28 -19.11
CA GLY A 100 -20.02 -5.81 -18.19
C GLY A 100 -20.20 -6.68 -16.95
N ARG A 101 -19.30 -7.63 -16.66
CA ARG A 101 -19.36 -8.47 -15.46
C ARG A 101 -18.72 -7.73 -14.30
N SER A 102 -19.49 -7.56 -13.21
CA SER A 102 -19.00 -6.91 -12.00
C SER A 102 -18.48 -7.94 -10.99
N SER A 103 -17.37 -7.62 -10.36
CA SER A 103 -16.79 -8.37 -9.23
C SER A 103 -16.47 -7.42 -8.08
N ALA A 104 -16.60 -7.91 -6.85
CA ALA A 104 -16.17 -7.14 -5.68
C ALA A 104 -14.65 -6.92 -5.73
N ARG A 105 -14.22 -5.70 -5.43
CA ARG A 105 -12.80 -5.37 -5.29
C ARG A 105 -12.63 -4.24 -4.31
N ASN A 106 -11.75 -4.44 -3.36
CA ASN A 106 -11.39 -3.42 -2.40
C ASN A 106 -10.27 -2.51 -2.93
N GLY A 107 -10.26 -1.29 -2.48
CA GLY A 107 -9.23 -0.33 -2.81
C GLY A 107 -9.61 1.07 -2.36
N GLY A 108 -8.81 2.04 -2.74
CA GLY A 108 -9.05 3.44 -2.43
C GLY A 108 -8.33 4.39 -3.37
N LEU A 109 -8.85 5.60 -3.43
CA LEU A 109 -8.19 6.75 -4.01
C LEU A 109 -8.22 7.87 -2.99
N VAL A 110 -7.06 8.39 -2.64
CA VAL A 110 -6.93 9.58 -1.80
C VAL A 110 -6.32 10.69 -2.65
N VAL A 111 -6.96 11.84 -2.66
CA VAL A 111 -6.48 13.06 -3.34
C VAL A 111 -6.24 14.11 -2.26
N ALA A 112 -5.07 14.73 -2.25
CA ALA A 112 -4.69 15.83 -1.37
C ALA A 112 -3.93 16.90 -2.16
N GLY A 113 -4.62 17.96 -2.55
CA GLY A 113 -4.06 19.03 -3.38
C GLY A 113 -3.56 18.52 -4.74
N ASP A 114 -2.25 18.55 -4.95
CA ASP A 114 -1.61 18.10 -6.20
C ASP A 114 -1.12 16.65 -6.15
N HIS A 115 -1.42 15.92 -5.08
CA HIS A 115 -1.01 14.54 -4.90
C HIS A 115 -2.21 13.61 -4.85
N ALA A 116 -2.06 12.41 -5.42
CA ALA A 116 -3.04 11.36 -5.28
C ALA A 116 -2.36 9.99 -5.15
N ILE A 117 -2.98 9.09 -4.39
CA ILE A 117 -2.58 7.69 -4.29
C ILE A 117 -3.81 6.84 -4.60
N ARG A 118 -3.66 5.92 -5.55
CA ARG A 118 -4.65 4.89 -5.85
C ARG A 118 -4.12 3.55 -5.41
N THR A 119 -4.94 2.79 -4.68
CA THR A 119 -4.66 1.41 -4.29
C THR A 119 -5.79 0.50 -4.74
N MET A 120 -5.47 -0.70 -5.20
CA MET A 120 -6.45 -1.75 -5.48
C MET A 120 -5.92 -3.04 -4.86
N ALA A 121 -6.75 -3.71 -4.07
CA ALA A 121 -6.43 -5.00 -3.49
C ALA A 121 -6.22 -6.05 -4.60
N ARG A 122 -5.51 -7.13 -4.27
CA ARG A 122 -5.41 -8.29 -5.18
C ARG A 122 -6.78 -8.95 -5.34
N ARG A 123 -6.96 -9.63 -6.49
CA ARG A 123 -8.21 -10.37 -6.77
C ARG A 123 -8.32 -11.62 -5.92
N ASP A 124 -7.20 -12.33 -5.79
CA ASP A 124 -7.13 -13.56 -5.02
C ASP A 124 -6.31 -13.32 -3.75
N GLU A 125 -6.90 -13.55 -2.60
CA GLU A 125 -6.20 -13.42 -1.32
C GLU A 125 -5.06 -14.43 -1.20
N LEU A 126 -4.03 -14.05 -0.47
CA LEU A 126 -2.98 -14.97 -0.06
C LEU A 126 -3.48 -15.81 1.12
N PRO A 127 -2.90 -17.01 1.36
CA PRO A 127 -3.28 -17.84 2.49
C PRO A 127 -3.14 -17.08 3.82
N ASP A 128 -4.16 -17.18 4.68
CA ASP A 128 -4.19 -16.55 5.99
C ASP A 128 -2.95 -16.85 6.84
N GLY A 129 -2.47 -15.84 7.54
CA GLY A 129 -1.34 -15.95 8.47
C GLY A 129 0.01 -16.20 7.82
N THR A 130 0.07 -16.26 6.49
CA THR A 130 1.32 -16.49 5.76
C THR A 130 1.91 -15.16 5.30
N ARG A 131 3.17 -14.88 5.65
CA ARG A 131 3.86 -13.72 5.09
C ARG A 131 4.01 -13.89 3.58
N ALA A 132 3.86 -12.80 2.82
CA ALA A 132 4.00 -12.84 1.36
C ALA A 132 5.37 -13.39 0.93
N GLN A 133 6.45 -13.04 1.64
CA GLN A 133 7.79 -13.58 1.40
C GLN A 133 7.89 -15.08 1.64
N ASP A 134 7.21 -15.63 2.66
CA ASP A 134 7.24 -17.05 2.97
C ASP A 134 6.38 -17.82 1.95
N PHE A 135 5.28 -17.24 1.50
CA PHE A 135 4.45 -17.77 0.40
C PHE A 135 5.28 -17.92 -0.89
N VAL A 136 6.05 -16.89 -1.28
CA VAL A 136 6.94 -16.96 -2.45
C VAL A 136 8.04 -18.00 -2.23
N ARG A 137 8.67 -18.01 -1.06
CA ARG A 137 9.77 -18.93 -0.74
C ARG A 137 9.34 -20.40 -0.77
N ALA A 138 8.14 -20.72 -0.29
CA ALA A 138 7.61 -22.06 -0.24
C ALA A 138 7.03 -22.57 -1.57
N SER A 139 6.77 -21.64 -2.53
CA SER A 139 6.13 -22.00 -3.80
C SER A 139 7.02 -22.88 -4.70
N ILE A 140 6.41 -23.79 -5.45
CA ILE A 140 7.08 -24.55 -6.52
C ILE A 140 7.52 -23.59 -7.62
N ASP A 141 6.68 -22.61 -7.98
CA ASP A 141 6.96 -21.54 -8.92
C ASP A 141 7.00 -20.19 -8.17
N PRO A 142 8.18 -19.73 -7.74
CA PRO A 142 8.29 -18.49 -6.98
C PRO A 142 8.01 -17.24 -7.83
N VAL A 143 8.19 -17.28 -9.16
CA VAL A 143 7.85 -16.16 -10.04
C VAL A 143 6.33 -16.00 -10.13
N ALA A 144 5.59 -17.08 -10.35
CA ALA A 144 4.13 -17.05 -10.34
C ALA A 144 3.58 -16.65 -8.97
N ALA A 145 4.19 -17.12 -7.88
CA ALA A 145 3.83 -16.73 -6.53
C ALA A 145 4.06 -15.23 -6.29
N LEU A 146 5.20 -14.68 -6.75
CA LEU A 146 5.49 -13.26 -6.66
C LEU A 146 4.48 -12.43 -7.47
N ALA A 147 4.09 -12.89 -8.66
CA ALA A 147 3.06 -12.23 -9.46
C ALA A 147 1.72 -12.16 -8.71
N ARG A 148 1.34 -13.22 -7.96
CA ARG A 148 0.15 -13.20 -7.09
C ARG A 148 0.29 -12.20 -5.94
N VAL A 149 1.46 -12.09 -5.32
CA VAL A 149 1.70 -11.08 -4.27
C VAL A 149 1.46 -9.68 -4.82
N PHE A 150 1.91 -9.41 -6.03
CA PHE A 150 1.79 -8.10 -6.69
C PHE A 150 0.57 -7.96 -7.62
N ASP A 151 -0.42 -8.85 -7.57
CA ASP A 151 -1.74 -8.64 -8.20
C ASP A 151 -2.56 -7.57 -7.42
N CYS A 152 -1.89 -6.54 -6.99
CA CYS A 152 -2.43 -5.33 -6.39
C CYS A 152 -1.79 -4.13 -7.07
N ILE A 153 -2.52 -3.02 -7.08
CA ILE A 153 -2.06 -1.78 -7.72
C ILE A 153 -1.87 -0.75 -6.61
N THR A 154 -0.75 -0.06 -6.65
CA THR A 154 -0.54 1.18 -5.90
C THR A 154 0.15 2.17 -6.81
N ASP A 155 -0.57 3.22 -7.18
CA ASP A 155 -0.06 4.30 -8.01
C ASP A 155 0.01 5.57 -7.19
N TYR A 156 1.15 6.23 -7.23
CA TYR A 156 1.30 7.60 -6.78
C TYR A 156 1.26 8.52 -7.99
N MET A 157 0.45 9.56 -7.90
CA MET A 157 0.20 10.50 -8.99
C MET A 157 0.44 11.93 -8.51
N VAL A 158 1.02 12.74 -9.39
CA VAL A 158 1.17 14.19 -9.19
C VAL A 158 0.42 14.92 -10.29
N ARG A 159 -0.26 16.00 -9.91
CA ARG A 159 -0.99 16.83 -10.86
C ARG A 159 -0.04 17.76 -11.61
N ASP A 160 -0.15 17.76 -12.93
CA ASP A 160 0.48 18.73 -13.83
C ASP A 160 -0.63 19.43 -14.63
N GLY A 161 -0.97 20.64 -14.24
CA GLY A 161 -2.12 21.35 -14.80
C GLY A 161 -3.44 20.63 -14.55
N ALA A 162 -4.11 20.17 -15.62
CA ALA A 162 -5.35 19.40 -15.57
C ALA A 162 -5.15 17.88 -15.59
N LEU A 163 -3.91 17.40 -15.74
CA LEU A 163 -3.57 15.99 -15.88
C LEU A 163 -2.97 15.44 -14.58
N TRP A 164 -3.18 14.13 -14.35
CA TRP A 164 -2.51 13.36 -13.32
C TRP A 164 -1.44 12.48 -13.97
N ILE A 165 -0.21 12.60 -13.50
CA ILE A 165 0.94 11.82 -13.98
C ILE A 165 1.26 10.75 -12.95
N ILE A 166 1.32 9.49 -13.37
CA ILE A 166 1.74 8.35 -12.54
C ILE A 166 3.27 8.39 -12.46
N ASN A 167 3.81 8.37 -11.24
CA ASN A 167 5.26 8.34 -10.96
C ASN A 167 5.71 6.98 -10.44
#